data_282679640fd44a3a3f4260b5d79250ec
#
_entry.id   282679640fd44a3a3f4260b5d79250ec
#
_cell.length_a   1.000
_cell.length_b   1.000
_cell.length_c   1.000
_cell.angle_alpha   90.00
_cell.angle_beta   90.00
_cell.angle_gamma   90.00
#
_symmetry.space_group_name_H-M   'P 1'
#
loop_
_entity.id
_entity.type
_entity.pdbx_description
1 polymer ?
#
loop_
_entity_poly.entity_id
_entity_poly.type
_entity_poly.pdbx_seq_one_letter_code
_entity_poly.pdbx_strand_id
1 'polypeptide(L)'
;MIARLSWPTTFTLKKEPLAWVAGGVVSLLLFFFLTFPFGTLQSRVLSELIRATGWDVRAADWSPGLPLAVEWRDLTWTKPGGASIPVQLMRLNVGVIGLLMGQQTVDAIVQFPGGGQAGTARATGTVNAASWSFLGPVSLKAHAQQVDLASVIKPYVTRGLLQADVMHRWENRGKEGVAFKGDGSWKAEIKDLVLERIPLGPAAIPSLNFSRVTAALTCHDAVCDITDFKGDGPDGTITAQGRLLLRQPVQSSMLEVTVTVLAGAGWAQKAGNLPIPPLPPGTPLTFKLGGSFANPKLTL
;
A
#
# COMPACT_ATOMS: atom_id res chain seq x y z
N MET A 1 38.49 16.16 55.29
CA MET A 1 37.42 17.15 55.28
C MET A 1 36.85 17.22 53.86
N ILE A 2 35.73 16.53 53.62
CA ILE A 2 35.08 16.46 52.25
C ILE A 2 33.88 17.39 52.34
N ALA A 3 33.95 18.51 51.62
CA ALA A 3 32.85 19.46 51.52
C ALA A 3 31.75 18.86 50.67
N ARG A 4 30.54 18.63 51.24
CA ARG A 4 29.34 18.24 50.49
C ARG A 4 28.82 19.45 49.78
N LEU A 5 28.91 19.44 48.42
CA LEU A 5 28.19 20.39 47.59
C LEU A 5 26.68 20.06 47.65
N SER A 6 25.91 20.88 48.32
CA SER A 6 24.45 20.83 48.31
C SER A 6 23.92 21.56 47.06
N TRP A 7 23.32 20.82 46.15
CA TRP A 7 22.63 21.39 44.99
C TRP A 7 21.29 21.99 45.45
N PRO A 8 20.93 23.18 45.02
CA PRO A 8 19.62 23.79 45.36
C PRO A 8 18.51 23.01 44.65
N THR A 9 17.64 22.36 45.43
CA THR A 9 16.58 21.45 44.96
C THR A 9 15.22 22.10 44.67
N THR A 10 15.14 23.41 44.47
CA THR A 10 13.87 24.09 44.16
C THR A 10 14.06 25.14 43.07
N PHE A 11 13.94 24.72 41.82
CA PHE A 11 13.66 25.63 40.70
C PHE A 11 12.18 26.00 40.75
N THR A 12 11.81 27.08 41.46
CA THR A 12 10.49 27.72 41.29
C THR A 12 10.50 28.50 39.99
N LEU A 13 10.04 27.87 38.92
CA LEU A 13 9.79 28.54 37.63
C LEU A 13 8.72 29.63 37.88
N LYS A 14 9.13 30.90 37.87
CA LYS A 14 8.21 32.03 37.86
C LYS A 14 7.30 31.87 36.61
N LYS A 15 5.98 32.02 36.79
CA LYS A 15 4.97 31.83 35.75
C LYS A 15 5.13 32.79 34.56
N GLU A 16 5.68 33.97 34.79
CA GLU A 16 5.87 35.00 33.76
C GLU A 16 6.83 34.60 32.62
N PRO A 17 8.08 34.10 32.87
CA PRO A 17 8.95 33.72 31.79
C PRO A 17 8.41 32.50 31.00
N LEU A 18 7.63 31.61 31.64
CA LEU A 18 6.99 30.49 30.94
C LEU A 18 5.95 30.98 29.94
N ALA A 19 5.17 32.01 30.29
CA ALA A 19 4.18 32.60 29.37
C ALA A 19 4.85 33.25 28.13
N TRP A 20 5.97 33.95 28.33
CA TRP A 20 6.72 34.54 27.22
C TRP A 20 7.34 33.49 26.31
N VAL A 21 7.91 32.42 26.87
CA VAL A 21 8.45 31.30 26.08
C VAL A 21 7.32 30.61 25.32
N ALA A 22 6.18 30.34 25.96
CA ALA A 22 5.03 29.75 25.30
C ALA A 22 4.49 30.64 24.17
N GLY A 23 4.37 31.97 24.41
CA GLY A 23 3.99 32.96 23.38
C GLY A 23 4.97 32.99 22.21
N GLY A 24 6.27 32.96 22.49
CA GLY A 24 7.31 32.89 21.45
C GLY A 24 7.22 31.60 20.61
N VAL A 25 7.03 30.45 21.25
CA VAL A 25 6.86 29.17 20.54
C VAL A 25 5.60 29.17 19.67
N VAL A 26 4.45 29.67 20.22
CA VAL A 26 3.20 29.78 19.44
C VAL A 26 3.38 30.70 18.25
N SER A 27 4.01 31.86 18.42
CA SER A 27 4.27 32.81 17.33
C SER A 27 5.20 32.23 16.28
N LEU A 28 6.24 31.50 16.68
CA LEU A 28 7.15 30.80 15.78
C LEU A 28 6.43 29.72 14.97
N LEU A 29 5.59 28.91 15.62
CA LEU A 29 4.80 27.89 14.94
C LEU A 29 3.80 28.50 13.96
N LEU A 30 3.14 29.59 14.35
CA LEU A 30 2.22 30.32 13.48
C LEU A 30 2.93 30.91 12.27
N PHE A 31 4.05 31.56 12.49
CA PHE A 31 4.89 32.11 11.41
C PHE A 31 5.35 31.00 10.47
N PHE A 32 5.86 29.91 11.01
CA PHE A 32 6.29 28.74 10.22
C PHE A 32 5.13 28.19 9.39
N PHE A 33 3.95 28.03 9.97
CA PHE A 33 2.77 27.53 9.27
C PHE A 33 2.32 28.46 8.15
N LEU A 34 2.36 29.78 8.37
CA LEU A 34 1.96 30.76 7.36
C LEU A 34 2.98 30.93 6.22
N THR A 35 4.26 30.69 6.50
CA THR A 35 5.33 30.86 5.51
C THR A 35 5.73 29.56 4.81
N PHE A 36 5.31 28.40 5.35
CA PHE A 36 5.68 27.10 4.80
C PHE A 36 5.06 26.89 3.40
N PRO A 37 5.83 26.49 2.40
CA PRO A 37 5.35 26.35 1.03
C PRO A 37 4.59 25.03 0.82
N PHE A 38 3.41 24.88 1.44
CA PHE A 38 2.59 23.68 1.34
C PHE A 38 2.23 23.31 -0.10
N GLY A 39 2.02 24.29 -0.98
CA GLY A 39 1.74 24.04 -2.40
C GLY A 39 2.89 23.33 -3.11
N THR A 40 4.15 23.68 -2.77
CA THR A 40 5.34 23.02 -3.31
C THR A 40 5.47 21.60 -2.76
N LEU A 41 5.19 21.40 -1.46
CA LEU A 41 5.19 20.07 -0.85
C LEU A 41 4.14 19.17 -1.51
N GLN A 42 2.92 19.68 -1.66
CA GLN A 42 1.81 18.95 -2.29
C GLN A 42 2.16 18.50 -3.71
N SER A 43 2.63 19.42 -4.57
CA SER A 43 2.98 19.10 -5.95
C SER A 43 4.14 18.11 -6.04
N ARG A 44 5.13 18.21 -5.14
CA ARG A 44 6.25 17.27 -5.09
C ARG A 44 5.82 15.87 -4.65
N VAL A 45 4.96 15.77 -3.63
CA VAL A 45 4.44 14.46 -3.20
C VAL A 45 3.65 13.79 -4.31
N LEU A 46 2.76 14.50 -4.99
CA LEU A 46 2.01 13.93 -6.11
C LEU A 46 2.94 13.52 -7.27
N SER A 47 3.94 14.33 -7.62
CA SER A 47 4.90 13.98 -8.67
C SER A 47 5.73 12.73 -8.32
N GLU A 48 6.16 12.57 -7.07
CA GLU A 48 6.88 11.38 -6.63
C GLU A 48 5.97 10.14 -6.58
N LEU A 49 4.69 10.29 -6.20
CA LEU A 49 3.71 9.21 -6.30
C LEU A 49 3.50 8.76 -7.74
N ILE A 50 3.33 9.69 -8.67
CA ILE A 50 3.20 9.39 -10.11
C ILE A 50 4.46 8.67 -10.60
N ARG A 51 5.64 9.17 -10.24
CA ARG A 51 6.91 8.58 -10.63
C ARG A 51 7.13 7.16 -10.06
N ALA A 52 6.77 6.96 -8.78
CA ALA A 52 6.94 5.68 -8.11
C ALA A 52 5.96 4.62 -8.60
N THR A 53 4.70 5.01 -8.81
CA THR A 53 3.63 4.10 -9.22
C THR A 53 3.47 4.00 -10.73
N GLY A 54 3.81 5.07 -11.46
CA GLY A 54 3.52 5.22 -12.88
C GLY A 54 2.02 5.44 -13.18
N TRP A 55 1.22 5.80 -12.16
CA TRP A 55 -0.21 6.07 -12.28
C TRP A 55 -0.45 7.57 -12.26
N ASP A 56 -1.44 8.04 -13.02
CA ASP A 56 -1.89 9.43 -12.95
C ASP A 56 -2.70 9.63 -11.67
N VAL A 57 -2.26 10.58 -10.84
CA VAL A 57 -2.90 10.89 -9.55
C VAL A 57 -3.44 12.32 -9.62
N ARG A 58 -4.75 12.46 -9.52
CA ARG A 58 -5.44 13.75 -9.52
C ARG A 58 -6.23 13.91 -8.24
N ALA A 59 -6.14 15.07 -7.62
CA ALA A 59 -6.93 15.45 -6.45
C ALA A 59 -7.90 16.57 -6.85
N ALA A 60 -9.14 16.47 -6.40
CA ALA A 60 -10.12 17.54 -6.61
C ALA A 60 -9.85 18.74 -5.70
N ASP A 61 -9.43 18.47 -4.46
CA ASP A 61 -9.15 19.49 -3.46
C ASP A 61 -7.99 19.07 -2.56
N TRP A 62 -7.35 20.05 -1.93
CA TRP A 62 -6.31 19.81 -0.95
C TRP A 62 -6.32 20.90 0.13
N SER A 63 -5.89 20.56 1.32
CA SER A 63 -5.75 21.49 2.43
C SER A 63 -4.49 21.21 3.26
N PRO A 64 -3.82 22.26 3.76
CA PRO A 64 -2.73 22.10 4.71
C PRO A 64 -3.28 21.70 6.08
N GLY A 65 -2.55 20.87 6.80
CA GLY A 65 -2.86 20.43 8.16
C GLY A 65 -1.74 20.73 9.14
N LEU A 66 -2.09 20.82 10.42
CA LEU A 66 -1.11 21.03 11.48
C LEU A 66 -0.54 19.69 11.99
N PRO A 67 0.73 19.64 12.45
CA PRO A 67 1.76 20.67 12.36
C PRO A 67 2.44 20.76 10.99
N LEU A 68 2.59 19.67 10.26
CA LEU A 68 3.06 19.53 8.89
C LEU A 68 2.32 18.38 8.22
N ALA A 69 1.10 18.66 7.78
CA ALA A 69 0.28 17.69 7.07
C ALA A 69 -0.24 18.29 5.76
N VAL A 70 -0.52 17.41 4.81
CA VAL A 70 -1.28 17.74 3.61
C VAL A 70 -2.40 16.72 3.49
N GLU A 71 -3.60 17.20 3.26
CA GLU A 71 -4.79 16.40 3.08
C GLU A 71 -5.34 16.63 1.68
N TRP A 72 -5.58 15.56 0.96
CA TRP A 72 -6.23 15.57 -0.35
C TRP A 72 -7.57 14.86 -0.24
N ARG A 73 -8.56 15.41 -0.92
CA ARG A 73 -9.92 14.84 -0.98
C ARG A 73 -10.26 14.50 -2.41
N ASP A 74 -11.10 13.49 -2.55
CA ASP A 74 -11.62 13.00 -3.82
C ASP A 74 -10.50 12.80 -4.86
N LEU A 75 -9.49 12.02 -4.45
CA LEU A 75 -8.42 11.66 -5.37
C LEU A 75 -8.88 10.57 -6.32
N THR A 76 -8.36 10.64 -7.52
CA THR A 76 -8.52 9.58 -8.52
C THR A 76 -7.14 9.11 -8.94
N TRP A 77 -6.85 7.83 -8.70
CA TRP A 77 -5.65 7.18 -9.18
C TRP A 77 -5.99 6.41 -10.44
N THR A 78 -5.47 6.84 -11.58
CA THR A 78 -5.78 6.24 -12.87
C THR A 78 -4.59 5.44 -13.37
N LYS A 79 -4.81 4.14 -13.56
CA LYS A 79 -3.82 3.25 -14.18
C LYS A 79 -3.69 3.57 -15.67
N PRO A 80 -2.48 3.55 -16.26
CA PRO A 80 -2.33 3.56 -17.70
C PRO A 80 -3.13 2.41 -18.33
N GLY A 81 -4.08 2.74 -19.22
CA GLY A 81 -4.99 1.76 -19.81
C GLY A 81 -6.40 1.70 -19.21
N GLY A 82 -6.74 2.57 -18.25
CA GLY A 82 -8.13 2.95 -18.02
C GLY A 82 -8.78 2.61 -16.67
N ALA A 83 -8.22 1.75 -15.83
CA ALA A 83 -8.82 1.52 -14.51
C ALA A 83 -8.47 2.67 -13.55
N SER A 84 -9.48 3.28 -12.94
CA SER A 84 -9.31 4.32 -11.93
C SER A 84 -9.75 3.83 -10.56
N ILE A 85 -8.93 4.12 -9.55
CA ILE A 85 -9.19 3.83 -8.14
C ILE A 85 -9.61 5.13 -7.47
N PRO A 86 -10.86 5.24 -7.00
CA PRO A 86 -11.28 6.38 -6.22
C PRO A 86 -10.70 6.29 -4.80
N VAL A 87 -10.20 7.41 -4.29
CA VAL A 87 -9.71 7.57 -2.92
C VAL A 87 -10.45 8.75 -2.32
N GLN A 88 -11.21 8.51 -1.28
CA GLN A 88 -12.03 9.55 -0.66
C GLN A 88 -11.19 10.60 0.06
N LEU A 89 -10.16 10.15 0.79
CA LEU A 89 -9.27 11.01 1.53
C LEU A 89 -7.87 10.39 1.60
N MET A 90 -6.86 11.21 1.37
CA MET A 90 -5.47 10.87 1.64
C MET A 90 -4.86 11.96 2.51
N ARG A 91 -4.31 11.58 3.65
CA ARG A 91 -3.61 12.49 4.55
C ARG A 91 -2.17 12.04 4.73
N LEU A 92 -1.25 12.97 4.52
CA LEU A 92 0.18 12.78 4.72
C LEU A 92 0.64 13.67 5.87
N ASN A 93 1.20 13.08 6.91
CA ASN A 93 1.79 13.80 8.02
C ASN A 93 3.31 13.62 7.99
N VAL A 94 4.04 14.70 8.13
CA VAL A 94 5.51 14.69 8.22
C VAL A 94 5.93 15.01 9.65
N GLY A 95 6.76 14.15 10.24
CA GLY A 95 7.23 14.30 11.61
C GLY A 95 8.23 15.45 11.74
N VAL A 96 7.84 16.54 12.41
CA VAL A 96 8.68 17.74 12.61
C VAL A 96 9.95 17.43 13.40
N ILE A 97 9.85 16.58 14.43
CA ILE A 97 11.00 16.21 15.28
C ILE A 97 12.03 15.40 14.47
N GLY A 98 11.58 14.53 13.57
CA GLY A 98 12.44 13.78 12.68
C GLY A 98 13.24 14.68 11.74
N LEU A 99 12.65 15.77 11.27
CA LEU A 99 13.34 16.80 10.45
C LEU A 99 14.55 17.37 11.17
N LEU A 100 14.43 17.66 12.45
CA LEU A 100 15.51 18.21 13.29
C LEU A 100 16.62 17.18 13.56
N MET A 101 16.27 15.88 13.54
CA MET A 101 17.20 14.77 13.80
C MET A 101 17.80 14.14 12.53
N GLY A 102 17.53 14.71 11.35
CA GLY A 102 18.01 14.16 10.07
C GLY A 102 17.30 12.88 9.63
N GLN A 103 16.22 12.46 10.30
CA GLN A 103 15.36 11.36 9.90
C GLN A 103 13.94 11.86 9.74
N GLN A 104 13.32 11.61 8.60
CA GLN A 104 11.92 11.96 8.38
C GLN A 104 11.02 10.76 8.60
N THR A 105 10.06 10.92 9.49
CA THR A 105 8.94 9.99 9.61
C THR A 105 7.77 10.55 8.81
N VAL A 106 7.25 9.75 7.92
CA VAL A 106 6.07 10.08 7.11
C VAL A 106 4.98 9.09 7.49
N ASP A 107 3.81 9.60 7.87
CA ASP A 107 2.62 8.81 8.16
C ASP A 107 1.54 9.16 7.13
N ALA A 108 1.14 8.19 6.34
CA ALA A 108 0.12 8.35 5.31
C ALA A 108 -1.13 7.55 5.70
N ILE A 109 -2.28 8.19 5.65
CA ILE A 109 -3.58 7.58 5.87
C ILE A 109 -4.38 7.73 4.58
N VAL A 110 -4.88 6.63 4.06
CA VAL A 110 -5.70 6.59 2.84
C VAL A 110 -7.05 5.99 3.20
N GLN A 111 -8.13 6.66 2.84
CA GLN A 111 -9.49 6.17 3.00
C GLN A 111 -10.08 5.88 1.62
N PHE A 112 -10.56 4.66 1.46
CA PHE A 112 -11.23 4.23 0.24
C PHE A 112 -12.74 4.34 0.43
N PRO A 113 -13.50 4.65 -0.62
CA PRO A 113 -14.95 4.63 -0.54
C PRO A 113 -15.42 3.19 -0.25
N GLY A 114 -16.36 3.04 0.66
CA GLY A 114 -16.90 1.73 1.04
C GLY A 114 -18.40 1.83 1.33
N GLY A 115 -19.12 0.75 1.01
CA GLY A 115 -20.59 0.69 1.13
C GLY A 115 -21.14 0.51 2.55
N GLY A 116 -20.42 0.91 3.60
CA GLY A 116 -20.90 0.79 5.00
C GLY A 116 -19.87 1.26 6.03
N GLN A 117 -18.64 0.86 5.89
CA GLN A 117 -17.51 1.42 6.61
C GLN A 117 -16.42 1.74 5.61
N ALA A 118 -15.91 2.97 5.66
CA ALA A 118 -14.80 3.37 4.80
C ALA A 118 -13.58 2.48 5.09
N GLY A 119 -13.10 1.77 4.08
CA GLY A 119 -11.87 1.00 4.18
C GLY A 119 -10.69 1.95 4.41
N THR A 120 -9.81 1.64 5.35
CA THR A 120 -8.66 2.47 5.67
C THR A 120 -7.37 1.72 5.40
N ALA A 121 -6.41 2.40 4.78
CA ALA A 121 -5.03 1.96 4.72
C ALA A 121 -4.15 3.01 5.40
N ARG A 122 -3.31 2.59 6.33
CA ARG A 122 -2.32 3.43 6.99
C ARG A 122 -0.93 2.93 6.65
N ALA A 123 -0.08 3.82 6.22
CA ALA A 123 1.32 3.53 5.95
C ALA A 123 2.21 4.49 6.75
N THR A 124 3.18 3.95 7.49
CA THR A 124 4.22 4.72 8.15
C THR A 124 5.56 4.38 7.53
N GLY A 125 6.31 5.40 7.14
CA GLY A 125 7.63 5.25 6.56
C GLY A 125 8.64 6.16 7.24
N THR A 126 9.89 5.71 7.34
CA THR A 126 11.02 6.57 7.72
C THR A 126 11.93 6.74 6.52
N VAL A 127 12.23 7.98 6.18
CA VAL A 127 13.10 8.37 5.06
C VAL A 127 14.27 9.17 5.61
N ASN A 128 15.45 9.02 5.04
CA ASN A 128 16.58 9.85 5.42
C ASN A 128 16.35 11.30 4.93
N ALA A 129 16.38 12.27 5.85
CA ALA A 129 16.10 13.67 5.59
C ALA A 129 17.09 14.33 4.61
N ALA A 130 18.31 13.82 4.52
CA ALA A 130 19.36 14.42 3.69
C ALA A 130 19.06 14.37 2.18
N SER A 131 18.20 13.47 1.73
CA SER A 131 17.94 13.30 0.29
C SER A 131 16.59 13.82 -0.19
N TRP A 132 15.62 14.15 0.68
CA TRP A 132 14.23 14.49 0.29
C TRP A 132 13.65 13.60 -0.82
N SER A 133 14.27 12.47 -1.03
CA SER A 133 13.97 11.50 -2.05
C SER A 133 13.41 10.27 -1.34
N PHE A 134 12.28 9.78 -1.80
CA PHE A 134 11.80 8.45 -1.44
C PHE A 134 12.75 7.34 -1.93
N LEU A 135 13.87 7.72 -2.53
CA LEU A 135 14.93 6.87 -3.05
C LEU A 135 16.06 6.60 -2.03
N GLY A 136 15.93 7.03 -0.76
CA GLY A 136 16.87 6.72 0.32
C GLY A 136 16.52 5.42 1.06
N PRO A 137 17.30 5.01 2.08
CA PRO A 137 16.91 3.90 2.92
C PRO A 137 15.54 4.19 3.55
N VAL A 138 14.57 3.36 3.22
CA VAL A 138 13.18 3.53 3.61
C VAL A 138 12.75 2.30 4.39
N SER A 139 12.17 2.50 5.56
CA SER A 139 11.37 1.47 6.20
C SER A 139 9.90 1.81 6.03
N LEU A 140 9.15 0.90 5.45
CA LEU A 140 7.71 1.01 5.26
C LEU A 140 7.01 0.01 6.16
N LYS A 141 6.04 0.50 6.93
CA LYS A 141 5.03 -0.33 7.59
C LYS A 141 3.68 0.14 7.09
N ALA A 142 2.94 -0.73 6.46
CA ALA A 142 1.60 -0.42 5.99
C ALA A 142 0.61 -1.43 6.55
N HIS A 143 -0.55 -0.95 6.93
CA HIS A 143 -1.66 -1.73 7.44
C HIS A 143 -2.93 -1.29 6.75
N ALA A 144 -3.63 -2.21 6.13
CA ALA A 144 -4.91 -1.98 5.48
C ALA A 144 -6.00 -2.76 6.20
N GLN A 145 -7.14 -2.14 6.42
CA GLN A 145 -8.31 -2.77 7.05
C GLN A 145 -9.56 -2.49 6.23
N GLN A 146 -10.35 -3.53 6.02
CA GLN A 146 -11.68 -3.47 5.41
C GLN A 146 -11.74 -2.72 4.07
N VAL A 147 -10.65 -2.81 3.27
CA VAL A 147 -10.62 -2.18 1.96
C VAL A 147 -11.52 -2.98 1.01
N ASP A 148 -12.54 -2.32 0.47
CA ASP A 148 -13.44 -2.92 -0.52
C ASP A 148 -12.74 -3.05 -1.87
N LEU A 149 -12.38 -4.29 -2.23
CA LEU A 149 -11.71 -4.59 -3.48
C LEU A 149 -12.57 -4.33 -4.71
N ALA A 150 -13.90 -4.35 -4.58
CA ALA A 150 -14.78 -4.02 -5.69
C ALA A 150 -14.65 -2.56 -6.12
N SER A 151 -14.24 -1.67 -5.21
CA SER A 151 -13.95 -0.27 -5.54
C SER A 151 -12.58 -0.07 -6.19
N VAL A 152 -11.61 -0.99 -5.90
CA VAL A 152 -10.19 -0.84 -6.27
C VAL A 152 -9.84 -1.62 -7.55
N ILE A 153 -10.40 -2.83 -7.73
CA ILE A 153 -10.01 -3.78 -8.80
C ILE A 153 -11.18 -4.02 -9.76
N LYS A 154 -11.74 -2.96 -10.32
CA LYS A 154 -12.74 -3.08 -11.39
C LYS A 154 -12.08 -3.47 -12.71
N PRO A 155 -12.78 -4.24 -13.59
CA PRO A 155 -14.11 -4.82 -13.45
C PRO A 155 -14.12 -6.26 -12.91
N TYR A 156 -12.96 -6.80 -12.52
CA TYR A 156 -12.80 -8.24 -12.25
C TYR A 156 -13.22 -8.66 -10.85
N VAL A 157 -13.22 -7.74 -9.89
CA VAL A 157 -13.65 -8.00 -8.51
C VAL A 157 -14.96 -7.28 -8.27
N THR A 158 -16.00 -8.03 -7.92
CA THR A 158 -17.33 -7.48 -7.61
C THR A 158 -17.61 -7.45 -6.12
N ARG A 159 -16.88 -8.24 -5.35
CA ARG A 159 -16.94 -8.27 -3.89
C ARG A 159 -15.61 -8.74 -3.30
N GLY A 160 -15.24 -8.23 -2.13
CA GLY A 160 -14.08 -8.68 -1.38
C GLY A 160 -13.62 -7.63 -0.39
N LEU A 161 -13.35 -8.04 0.85
CA LEU A 161 -12.83 -7.18 1.90
C LEU A 161 -11.38 -7.57 2.18
N LEU A 162 -10.46 -6.65 1.88
CA LEU A 162 -9.02 -6.84 2.07
C LEU A 162 -8.59 -6.34 3.45
N GLN A 163 -7.82 -7.19 4.12
CA GLN A 163 -6.95 -6.82 5.23
C GLN A 163 -5.52 -7.16 4.86
N ALA A 164 -4.56 -6.26 5.09
CA ALA A 164 -3.17 -6.50 4.72
C ALA A 164 -2.21 -5.84 5.69
N ASP A 165 -1.08 -6.50 5.93
CA ASP A 165 0.05 -6.02 6.69
C ASP A 165 1.30 -6.13 5.82
N VAL A 166 2.00 -5.01 5.66
CA VAL A 166 3.23 -4.91 4.87
C VAL A 166 4.31 -4.30 5.74
N MET A 167 5.41 -5.01 5.87
CA MET A 167 6.64 -4.46 6.42
C MET A 167 7.73 -4.64 5.38
N HIS A 168 8.39 -3.56 5.02
CA HIS A 168 9.50 -3.60 4.08
C HIS A 168 10.58 -2.60 4.50
N ARG A 169 11.83 -3.02 4.44
CA ARG A 169 12.98 -2.18 4.68
C ARG A 169 13.93 -2.33 3.50
N TRP A 170 14.12 -1.26 2.73
CA TRP A 170 15.02 -1.27 1.60
C TRP A 170 16.11 -0.21 1.73
N GLU A 171 17.26 -0.54 1.19
CA GLU A 171 18.39 0.36 1.05
C GLU A 171 18.44 0.84 -0.39
N ASN A 172 18.25 2.12 -0.61
CA ASN A 172 18.44 2.67 -1.93
C ASN A 172 19.91 3.01 -2.15
N ARG A 173 20.56 2.28 -2.98
CA ARG A 173 21.89 2.63 -3.49
C ARG A 173 21.76 3.21 -4.89
N GLY A 174 21.18 4.37 -5.04
CA GLY A 174 21.30 5.37 -6.08
C GLY A 174 21.66 4.98 -7.54
N LYS A 175 21.56 3.72 -7.93
CA LYS A 175 21.77 3.25 -9.31
C LYS A 175 20.44 2.83 -9.88
N GLU A 176 20.10 3.42 -11.02
CA GLU A 176 18.96 3.04 -11.83
C GLU A 176 18.94 1.52 -12.03
N GLY A 177 17.84 0.86 -11.66
CA GLY A 177 17.57 -0.55 -11.89
C GLY A 177 17.53 -1.48 -10.66
N VAL A 178 18.01 -1.09 -9.48
CA VAL A 178 17.99 -1.91 -8.25
C VAL A 178 17.25 -1.17 -7.13
N ALA A 179 16.01 -0.79 -7.40
CA ALA A 179 15.25 0.09 -6.52
C ALA A 179 14.78 -0.53 -5.19
N PHE A 180 14.76 -1.87 -5.07
CA PHE A 180 14.16 -2.56 -3.92
C PHE A 180 15.14 -3.53 -3.26
N LYS A 181 16.37 -3.06 -3.00
CA LYS A 181 17.33 -3.87 -2.24
C LYS A 181 16.97 -3.82 -0.76
N GLY A 182 16.75 -4.99 -0.13
CA GLY A 182 16.43 -5.11 1.27
C GLY A 182 15.40 -6.21 1.56
N ASP A 183 14.90 -6.24 2.79
CA ASP A 183 14.04 -7.30 3.31
C ASP A 183 12.62 -6.82 3.56
N GLY A 184 11.65 -7.71 3.38
CA GLY A 184 10.26 -7.42 3.64
C GLY A 184 9.40 -8.64 3.91
N SER A 185 8.27 -8.43 4.54
CA SER A 185 7.23 -9.42 4.72
C SER A 185 5.86 -8.79 4.45
N TRP A 186 5.07 -9.45 3.64
CA TRP A 186 3.75 -9.00 3.26
C TRP A 186 2.75 -10.11 3.59
N LYS A 187 1.66 -9.75 4.23
CA LYS A 187 0.56 -10.65 4.55
C LYS A 187 -0.74 -10.01 4.13
N ALA A 188 -1.63 -10.79 3.55
CA ALA A 188 -2.94 -10.32 3.15
C ALA A 188 -4.00 -11.39 3.42
N GLU A 189 -5.18 -10.95 3.79
CA GLU A 189 -6.38 -11.76 3.91
C GLU A 189 -7.51 -11.04 3.18
N ILE A 190 -8.22 -11.78 2.33
CA ILE A 190 -9.41 -11.29 1.63
C ILE A 190 -10.58 -12.18 2.04
N LYS A 191 -11.65 -11.55 2.51
CA LYS A 191 -12.91 -12.23 2.86
C LYS A 191 -13.94 -12.01 1.77
N ASP A 192 -14.77 -13.01 1.51
CA ASP A 192 -15.90 -12.96 0.59
C ASP A 192 -15.52 -12.49 -0.82
N LEU A 193 -14.41 -13.00 -1.36
CA LEU A 193 -13.91 -12.63 -2.68
C LEU A 193 -14.79 -13.21 -3.78
N VAL A 194 -15.32 -12.33 -4.62
CA VAL A 194 -16.04 -12.69 -5.85
C VAL A 194 -15.29 -12.11 -7.05
N LEU A 195 -14.78 -13.00 -7.87
CA LEU A 195 -14.12 -12.67 -9.14
C LEU A 195 -15.08 -12.92 -10.28
N GLU A 196 -15.19 -12.00 -11.21
CA GLU A 196 -16.06 -12.13 -12.39
C GLU A 196 -15.31 -11.82 -13.68
N ARG A 197 -15.69 -12.53 -14.74
CA ARG A 197 -15.24 -12.25 -16.11
C ARG A 197 -13.72 -12.23 -16.29
N ILE A 198 -13.01 -13.13 -15.60
CA ILE A 198 -11.55 -13.24 -15.79
C ILE A 198 -11.30 -13.72 -17.22
N PRO A 199 -10.60 -12.94 -18.06
CA PRO A 199 -10.31 -13.35 -19.44
C PRO A 199 -9.37 -14.55 -19.45
N LEU A 200 -9.75 -15.60 -20.15
CA LEU A 200 -8.93 -16.78 -20.41
C LEU A 200 -8.87 -17.02 -21.93
N GLY A 201 -7.95 -16.34 -22.60
CA GLY A 201 -7.87 -16.36 -24.06
C GLY A 201 -9.18 -15.82 -24.68
N PRO A 202 -9.83 -16.57 -25.61
CA PRO A 202 -11.08 -16.17 -26.22
C PRO A 202 -12.31 -16.34 -25.31
N ALA A 203 -12.18 -17.01 -24.17
CA ALA A 203 -13.22 -17.25 -23.19
C ALA A 203 -13.07 -16.39 -21.94
N ALA A 204 -14.11 -16.31 -21.14
CA ALA A 204 -14.04 -15.73 -19.79
C ALA A 204 -14.41 -16.79 -18.78
N ILE A 205 -13.64 -16.88 -17.69
CA ILE A 205 -13.97 -17.72 -16.55
C ILE A 205 -15.23 -17.12 -15.90
N PRO A 206 -16.26 -17.93 -15.59
CA PRO A 206 -17.42 -17.46 -14.86
C PRO A 206 -17.05 -16.99 -13.46
N SER A 207 -18.00 -16.45 -12.74
CA SER A 207 -17.75 -15.94 -11.40
C SER A 207 -17.17 -17.04 -10.49
N LEU A 208 -16.07 -16.69 -9.80
CA LEU A 208 -15.42 -17.51 -8.77
C LEU A 208 -15.64 -16.91 -7.40
N ASN A 209 -16.11 -17.72 -6.47
CA ASN A 209 -16.41 -17.31 -5.10
C ASN A 209 -15.47 -18.01 -4.13
N PHE A 210 -14.73 -17.21 -3.37
CA PHE A 210 -13.87 -17.65 -2.29
C PHE A 210 -14.32 -17.01 -0.98
N SER A 211 -14.59 -17.82 0.03
CA SER A 211 -14.95 -17.33 1.36
C SER A 211 -13.78 -16.65 2.05
N ARG A 212 -12.57 -17.17 1.80
CA ARG A 212 -11.34 -16.63 2.37
C ARG A 212 -10.17 -16.89 1.43
N VAL A 213 -9.35 -15.87 1.23
CA VAL A 213 -8.06 -15.97 0.54
C VAL A 213 -6.99 -15.39 1.44
N THR A 214 -5.92 -16.14 1.68
CA THR A 214 -4.74 -15.71 2.43
C THR A 214 -3.53 -15.68 1.50
N ALA A 215 -2.67 -14.71 1.71
CA ALA A 215 -1.40 -14.61 1.00
C ALA A 215 -0.30 -14.17 1.96
N ALA A 216 0.87 -14.78 1.86
CA ALA A 216 2.07 -14.35 2.55
C ALA A 216 3.24 -14.38 1.58
N LEU A 217 4.03 -13.29 1.61
CA LEU A 217 5.23 -13.15 0.79
C LEU A 217 6.39 -12.74 1.69
N THR A 218 7.56 -13.27 1.38
CA THR A 218 8.83 -12.83 1.98
C THR A 218 9.70 -12.27 0.87
N CYS A 219 10.16 -11.05 1.07
CA CYS A 219 10.96 -10.32 0.08
C CYS A 219 12.41 -10.24 0.53
N HIS A 220 13.32 -10.49 -0.40
CA HIS A 220 14.75 -10.27 -0.25
C HIS A 220 15.31 -9.69 -1.56
N ASP A 221 16.02 -8.58 -1.47
CA ASP A 221 16.67 -7.91 -2.61
C ASP A 221 15.78 -7.79 -3.87
N ALA A 222 14.60 -7.24 -3.75
CA ALA A 222 13.64 -7.07 -4.83
C ALA A 222 12.94 -8.35 -5.34
N VAL A 223 13.29 -9.51 -4.81
CA VAL A 223 12.60 -10.77 -5.08
C VAL A 223 11.67 -11.07 -3.92
N CYS A 224 10.39 -11.23 -4.20
CA CYS A 224 9.40 -11.62 -3.21
C CYS A 224 8.88 -13.02 -3.52
N ASP A 225 9.22 -13.97 -2.69
CA ASP A 225 8.73 -15.35 -2.80
C ASP A 225 7.37 -15.47 -2.13
N ILE A 226 6.45 -16.16 -2.79
CA ILE A 226 5.15 -16.52 -2.22
C ILE A 226 5.39 -17.69 -1.26
N THR A 227 5.32 -17.41 0.05
CA THR A 227 5.53 -18.40 1.10
C THR A 227 4.26 -19.16 1.47
N ASP A 228 3.11 -18.49 1.33
CA ASP A 228 1.79 -19.08 1.49
C ASP A 228 0.80 -18.34 0.60
N PHE A 229 -0.01 -19.07 -0.15
CA PHE A 229 -1.17 -18.55 -0.85
C PHE A 229 -2.23 -19.61 -0.91
N LYS A 230 -3.36 -19.36 -0.29
CA LYS A 230 -4.48 -20.27 -0.25
C LYS A 230 -5.79 -19.52 -0.30
N GLY A 231 -6.71 -19.98 -1.13
CA GLY A 231 -8.08 -19.53 -1.15
C GLY A 231 -9.01 -20.71 -1.05
N ASP A 232 -10.02 -20.64 -0.18
CA ASP A 232 -11.03 -21.66 0.02
C ASP A 232 -12.42 -21.06 -0.21
N GLY A 233 -13.28 -21.78 -0.92
CA GLY A 233 -14.65 -21.33 -1.16
C GLY A 233 -15.53 -22.40 -1.81
N PRO A 234 -16.80 -22.07 -2.06
CA PRO A 234 -17.74 -23.01 -2.65
C PRO A 234 -17.36 -23.46 -4.07
N ASP A 235 -16.62 -22.64 -4.81
CA ASP A 235 -16.20 -22.96 -6.17
C ASP A 235 -14.91 -23.78 -6.22
N GLY A 236 -14.24 -23.95 -5.08
CA GLY A 236 -13.04 -24.75 -4.98
C GLY A 236 -11.96 -24.16 -4.10
N THR A 237 -10.78 -24.73 -4.22
CA THR A 237 -9.58 -24.27 -3.53
C THR A 237 -8.57 -23.75 -4.56
N ILE A 238 -7.96 -22.61 -4.27
CA ILE A 238 -6.88 -22.05 -5.07
C ILE A 238 -5.59 -22.01 -4.24
N THR A 239 -4.49 -22.41 -4.83
CA THR A 239 -3.15 -22.27 -4.24
C THR A 239 -2.24 -21.62 -5.27
N ALA A 240 -1.22 -20.90 -4.81
CA ALA A 240 -0.22 -20.32 -5.70
C ALA A 240 1.18 -20.44 -5.11
N GLN A 241 2.15 -20.61 -6.00
CA GLN A 241 3.58 -20.66 -5.70
C GLN A 241 4.34 -19.86 -6.75
N GLY A 242 5.43 -19.28 -6.37
CA GLY A 242 6.26 -18.50 -7.29
C GLY A 242 6.83 -17.26 -6.65
N ARG A 243 7.18 -16.30 -7.50
CA ARG A 243 7.86 -15.10 -7.06
C ARG A 243 7.44 -13.86 -7.84
N LEU A 244 7.65 -12.72 -7.21
CA LEU A 244 7.51 -11.40 -7.79
C LEU A 244 8.88 -10.74 -7.83
N LEU A 245 9.24 -10.19 -8.98
CA LEU A 245 10.45 -9.39 -9.16
C LEU A 245 10.07 -7.92 -9.15
N LEU A 246 10.32 -7.24 -8.02
CA LEU A 246 9.99 -5.83 -7.86
C LEU A 246 10.90 -4.96 -8.72
N ARG A 247 10.32 -4.01 -9.45
CA ARG A 247 11.03 -3.04 -10.30
C ARG A 247 10.46 -1.64 -10.11
N GLN A 248 11.21 -0.65 -10.51
CA GLN A 248 10.75 0.74 -10.53
C GLN A 248 10.58 1.19 -11.99
N PRO A 249 9.43 1.73 -12.37
CA PRO A 249 8.20 1.88 -11.57
C PRO A 249 7.56 0.51 -11.25
N VAL A 250 6.78 0.44 -10.17
CA VAL A 250 6.19 -0.82 -9.67
C VAL A 250 5.41 -1.59 -10.73
N GLN A 251 4.77 -0.89 -11.66
CA GLN A 251 4.05 -1.48 -12.79
C GLN A 251 4.94 -2.34 -13.72
N SER A 252 6.26 -2.11 -13.73
CA SER A 252 7.23 -2.91 -14.50
C SER A 252 7.70 -4.16 -13.75
N SER A 253 7.27 -4.34 -12.49
CA SER A 253 7.55 -5.57 -11.72
C SER A 253 6.99 -6.79 -12.42
N MET A 254 7.72 -7.90 -12.34
CA MET A 254 7.38 -9.12 -13.06
C MET A 254 6.79 -10.18 -12.15
N LEU A 255 5.88 -10.97 -12.71
CA LEU A 255 5.21 -12.08 -12.08
C LEU A 255 5.75 -13.40 -12.66
N GLU A 256 6.10 -14.33 -11.80
CA GLU A 256 6.43 -15.71 -12.14
C GLU A 256 5.70 -16.61 -11.14
N VAL A 257 4.41 -16.81 -11.36
CA VAL A 257 3.52 -17.49 -10.40
C VAL A 257 2.82 -18.65 -11.06
N THR A 258 2.82 -19.79 -10.41
CA THR A 258 2.01 -20.95 -10.78
C THR A 258 0.82 -21.02 -9.85
N VAL A 259 -0.37 -20.99 -10.42
CA VAL A 259 -1.65 -21.03 -9.70
C VAL A 259 -2.30 -22.37 -9.97
N THR A 260 -2.67 -23.09 -8.93
CA THR A 260 -3.40 -24.36 -9.02
C THR A 260 -4.78 -24.17 -8.41
N VAL A 261 -5.79 -24.51 -9.19
CA VAL A 261 -7.21 -24.48 -8.78
C VAL A 261 -7.73 -25.90 -8.72
N LEU A 262 -8.25 -26.30 -7.59
CA LEU A 262 -9.01 -27.53 -7.41
C LEU A 262 -10.49 -27.21 -7.50
N ALA A 263 -11.14 -27.71 -8.53
CA ALA A 263 -12.55 -27.46 -8.77
C ALA A 263 -13.42 -28.04 -7.64
N GLY A 264 -14.27 -27.20 -7.05
CA GLY A 264 -15.29 -27.58 -6.08
C GLY A 264 -16.65 -27.86 -6.74
N ALA A 265 -17.64 -28.21 -5.92
CA ALA A 265 -18.98 -28.48 -6.41
C ALA A 265 -19.64 -27.27 -7.10
N GLY A 266 -19.38 -26.04 -6.61
CA GLY A 266 -19.89 -24.81 -7.23
C GLY A 266 -19.30 -24.54 -8.61
N TRP A 267 -18.05 -24.92 -8.84
CA TRP A 267 -17.42 -24.81 -10.16
C TRP A 267 -18.12 -25.67 -11.21
N ALA A 268 -18.44 -26.93 -10.87
CA ALA A 268 -19.07 -27.87 -11.80
C ALA A 268 -20.41 -27.34 -12.36
N GLN A 269 -21.16 -26.59 -11.54
CA GLN A 269 -22.42 -25.96 -11.96
C GLN A 269 -22.20 -24.79 -12.91
N LYS A 270 -21.08 -24.09 -12.84
CA LYS A 270 -20.75 -22.89 -13.62
C LYS A 270 -19.96 -23.19 -14.88
N ALA A 271 -19.22 -24.30 -14.89
CA ALA A 271 -18.30 -24.69 -15.97
C ALA A 271 -19.01 -25.24 -17.21
N GLY A 272 -20.30 -25.57 -17.13
CA GLY A 272 -21.05 -26.17 -18.23
C GLY A 272 -21.11 -25.35 -19.53
N ASN A 273 -20.78 -24.07 -19.48
CA ASN A 273 -20.75 -23.17 -20.63
C ASN A 273 -19.33 -22.78 -21.08
N LEU A 274 -18.28 -23.34 -20.48
CA LEU A 274 -16.91 -23.06 -20.87
C LEU A 274 -16.45 -24.00 -21.99
N PRO A 275 -15.59 -23.55 -22.89
CA PRO A 275 -14.94 -24.40 -23.89
C PRO A 275 -13.87 -25.31 -23.28
N ILE A 276 -13.96 -25.59 -22.00
CA ILE A 276 -13.09 -26.50 -21.24
C ILE A 276 -13.91 -27.75 -20.97
N PRO A 277 -13.39 -28.94 -21.20
CA PRO A 277 -14.11 -30.16 -20.88
C PRO A 277 -14.52 -30.17 -19.39
N PRO A 278 -15.71 -30.65 -19.04
CA PRO A 278 -16.17 -30.70 -17.66
C PRO A 278 -15.14 -31.50 -16.84
N LEU A 279 -14.53 -30.81 -15.90
CA LEU A 279 -13.53 -31.40 -15.02
C LEU A 279 -14.23 -32.09 -13.87
N PRO A 280 -13.90 -33.34 -13.59
CA PRO A 280 -14.36 -34.00 -12.37
C PRO A 280 -13.98 -33.20 -11.12
N PRO A 281 -14.82 -33.17 -10.09
CA PRO A 281 -14.47 -32.56 -8.81
C PRO A 281 -13.11 -33.08 -8.32
N GLY A 282 -12.24 -32.22 -7.85
CA GLY A 282 -10.89 -32.55 -7.38
C GLY A 282 -9.81 -32.62 -8.46
N THR A 283 -10.15 -32.39 -9.73
CA THR A 283 -9.13 -32.31 -10.79
C THR A 283 -8.38 -30.97 -10.68
N PRO A 284 -7.04 -30.97 -10.54
CA PRO A 284 -6.27 -29.75 -10.49
C PRO A 284 -6.14 -29.09 -11.88
N LEU A 285 -6.46 -27.81 -11.93
CA LEU A 285 -6.14 -26.94 -13.07
C LEU A 285 -4.95 -26.08 -12.70
N THR A 286 -3.91 -26.13 -13.49
CA THR A 286 -2.70 -25.34 -13.23
C THR A 286 -2.53 -24.29 -14.31
N PHE A 287 -2.34 -23.04 -13.89
CA PHE A 287 -2.11 -21.90 -14.72
C PHE A 287 -0.77 -21.26 -14.37
N LYS A 288 -0.10 -20.73 -15.37
CA LYS A 288 1.09 -19.88 -15.16
C LYS A 288 0.70 -18.42 -15.36
N LEU A 289 0.91 -17.62 -14.34
CA LEU A 289 0.72 -16.18 -14.37
C LEU A 289 2.11 -15.53 -14.50
N GLY A 290 2.39 -14.96 -15.65
CA GLY A 290 3.64 -14.31 -15.97
C GLY A 290 3.43 -12.88 -16.48
N GLY A 291 4.53 -12.23 -16.89
CA GLY A 291 4.49 -10.87 -17.44
C GLY A 291 4.65 -9.79 -16.37
N SER A 292 4.35 -8.54 -16.71
CA SER A 292 4.46 -7.42 -15.78
C SER A 292 3.13 -7.15 -15.06
N PHE A 293 3.20 -6.42 -13.94
CA PHE A 293 1.97 -5.95 -13.26
C PHE A 293 1.08 -5.10 -14.17
N ALA A 294 1.68 -4.35 -15.09
CA ALA A 294 0.93 -3.59 -16.08
C ALA A 294 0.21 -4.47 -17.11
N ASN A 295 0.82 -5.60 -17.46
CA ASN A 295 0.32 -6.52 -18.49
C ASN A 295 0.54 -7.99 -18.06
N PRO A 296 -0.25 -8.50 -17.10
CA PRO A 296 -0.19 -9.88 -16.67
C PRO A 296 -0.67 -10.80 -17.80
N LYS A 297 0.01 -11.93 -17.97
CA LYS A 297 -0.32 -12.96 -18.95
C LYS A 297 -0.62 -14.26 -18.24
N LEU A 298 -1.80 -14.81 -18.49
CA LEU A 298 -2.20 -16.11 -18.00
C LEU A 298 -2.03 -17.12 -19.12
N THR A 299 -1.32 -18.22 -18.83
CA THR A 299 -1.13 -19.35 -19.76
C THR A 299 -1.48 -20.65 -19.03
N LEU A 300 -2.06 -21.60 -19.75
CA LEU A 300 -2.33 -22.98 -19.31
C LEU A 300 -1.05 -23.81 -19.33
#